data_c592b18f0dc063c251a4909343aed9e6
#
_entry.id   c592b18f0dc063c251a4909343aed9e6
#
_cell.length_a   1.000
_cell.length_b   1.000
_cell.length_c   1.000
_cell.angle_alpha   90.00
_cell.angle_beta   90.00
_cell.angle_gamma   90.00
#
_symmetry.space_group_name_H-M   'P 1'
#
loop_
_entity.id
_entity.type
_entity.pdbx_description
1 polymer ?
#
loop_
_entity_poly.entity_id
_entity_poly.type
_entity_poly.pdbx_seq_one_letter_code
_entity_poly.pdbx_strand_id
1 'polypeptide(L)'
;MNADRPAGPIRLPSRVLLVDDDQVLAEALAQVLRAAGYEVQIAPDYRLALQVLESNAPVDLLVCDIVMPDRVNGLALGRMARLRRLELKIIYITGHEIPGIEDEALGPVLRKPVDNERFLAEIERALAR
;
A
#
# COMPACT_ATOMS: atom_id res chain seq x y z
N MET A 1 14.31 26.21 11.97
CA MET A 1 14.20 25.67 11.89
C MET A 1 14.17 25.51 11.69
N ASN A 2 14.00 25.76 11.61
CA ASN A 2 13.70 25.42 11.47
C ASN A 2 13.49 25.58 11.38
N ALA A 3 13.70 26.06 11.38
CA ALA A 3 13.42 25.93 11.31
C ALA A 3 13.16 25.88 11.29
N ASP A 4 13.48 26.31 11.24
CA ASP A 4 13.28 25.87 11.13
C ASP A 4 12.81 25.56 10.81
N ARG A 5 12.87 25.34 10.79
CA ARG A 5 12.12 24.83 10.26
C ARG A 5 11.41 25.52 10.04
N PRO A 6 11.21 25.77 9.38
CA PRO A 6 10.28 26.17 9.25
C PRO A 6 9.61 25.78 9.44
N ALA A 7 9.83 26.31 9.76
CA ALA A 7 9.11 25.29 10.21
C ALA A 7 7.80 24.93 9.65
N GLY A 8 7.76 24.15 8.82
CA GLY A 8 6.56 23.52 8.40
C GLY A 8 6.06 22.55 9.49
N PRO A 9 4.91 21.92 9.30
CA PRO A 9 4.41 20.94 10.24
C PRO A 9 5.42 19.80 10.42
N ILE A 10 5.45 19.23 11.62
CA ILE A 10 6.27 18.06 11.88
C ILE A 10 5.81 16.94 10.95
N ARG A 11 6.76 16.39 10.22
CA ARG A 11 6.46 15.26 9.35
C ARG A 11 6.57 13.98 10.12
N LEU A 12 5.47 13.27 10.21
CA LEU A 12 5.48 11.91 10.71
C LEU A 12 5.82 10.96 9.55
N PRO A 13 6.43 9.80 9.83
CA PRO A 13 6.63 8.80 8.78
C PRO A 13 5.30 8.42 8.14
N SER A 14 5.30 8.25 6.83
CA SER A 14 4.13 7.75 6.15
C SER A 14 3.85 6.31 6.54
N ARG A 15 2.58 5.97 6.62
CA ARG A 15 2.13 4.66 7.07
C ARG A 15 1.57 3.87 5.91
N VAL A 16 2.11 2.68 5.74
CA VAL A 16 1.75 1.78 4.66
C VAL A 16 1.05 0.56 5.24
N LEU A 17 -0.13 0.26 4.72
CA LEU A 17 -0.83 -0.98 5.00
C LEU A 17 -0.54 -1.94 3.85
N LEU A 18 0.15 -3.03 4.14
CA LEU A 18 0.58 -4.01 3.14
C LEU A 18 -0.27 -5.26 3.29
N VAL A 19 -1.03 -5.59 2.26
CA VAL A 19 -1.98 -6.70 2.27
C VAL A 19 -1.51 -7.77 1.30
N ASP A 20 -1.07 -8.89 1.83
CA ASP A 20 -0.62 -10.04 1.05
C ASP A 20 -0.70 -11.28 1.92
N ASP A 21 -1.25 -12.36 1.40
CA ASP A 21 -1.34 -13.63 2.11
C ASP A 21 -0.02 -14.42 2.11
N ASP A 22 0.90 -14.08 1.22
CA ASP A 22 2.24 -14.65 1.20
C ASP A 22 3.09 -13.94 2.25
N GLN A 23 3.23 -14.57 3.42
CA GLN A 23 3.92 -13.94 4.54
C GLN A 23 5.41 -13.71 4.28
N VAL A 24 6.06 -14.59 3.54
CA VAL A 24 7.47 -14.44 3.21
C VAL A 24 7.68 -13.19 2.35
N LEU A 25 6.87 -13.04 1.32
CA LEU A 25 6.94 -11.86 0.46
C LEU A 25 6.56 -10.59 1.22
N ALA A 26 5.50 -10.64 2.01
CA ALA A 26 5.06 -9.47 2.79
C ALA A 26 6.16 -8.99 3.73
N GLU A 27 6.82 -9.91 4.43
CA GLU A 27 7.91 -9.53 5.33
C GLU A 27 9.09 -8.94 4.56
N ALA A 28 9.42 -9.50 3.39
CA ALA A 28 10.51 -8.98 2.57
C ALA A 28 10.21 -7.55 2.11
N LEU A 29 9.00 -7.31 1.62
CA LEU A 29 8.60 -5.99 1.18
C LEU A 29 8.53 -5.01 2.36
N ALA A 30 8.03 -5.46 3.50
CA ALA A 30 7.97 -4.62 4.69
C ALA A 30 9.37 -4.18 5.14
N GLN A 31 10.35 -5.07 5.06
CA GLN A 31 11.72 -4.71 5.41
C GLN A 31 12.28 -3.63 4.47
N VAL A 32 12.02 -3.75 3.18
CA VAL A 32 12.43 -2.73 2.21
C VAL A 32 11.81 -1.37 2.55
N LEU A 33 10.53 -1.36 2.87
CA LEU A 33 9.82 -0.13 3.21
C LEU A 33 10.32 0.47 4.52
N ARG A 34 10.50 -0.35 5.54
CA ARG A 34 10.98 0.13 6.84
C ARG A 34 12.39 0.69 6.75
N ALA A 35 13.24 0.05 5.95
CA ALA A 35 14.59 0.56 5.72
C ALA A 35 14.57 1.92 5.03
N ALA A 36 13.54 2.21 4.25
CA ALA A 36 13.37 3.49 3.57
C ALA A 36 12.67 4.54 4.46
N GLY A 37 12.30 4.20 5.69
CA GLY A 37 11.74 5.14 6.65
C GLY A 37 10.24 5.13 6.77
N TYR A 38 9.54 4.19 6.13
CA TYR A 38 8.09 4.07 6.25
C TYR A 38 7.71 3.20 7.44
N GLU A 39 6.56 3.47 8.03
CA GLU A 39 5.95 2.56 8.99
C GLU A 39 5.04 1.61 8.23
N VAL A 40 5.13 0.32 8.56
CA VAL A 40 4.41 -0.71 7.80
C VAL A 40 3.64 -1.60 8.76
N GLN A 41 2.36 -1.78 8.45
CA GLN A 41 1.55 -2.81 9.09
C GLN A 41 1.19 -3.84 8.01
N ILE A 42 1.38 -5.12 8.33
CA ILE A 42 1.04 -6.21 7.42
C ILE A 42 -0.33 -6.75 7.80
N ALA A 43 -1.20 -6.89 6.81
CA ALA A 43 -2.47 -7.56 6.95
C ALA A 43 -2.44 -8.80 6.05
N PRO A 44 -2.52 -10.01 6.62
CA PRO A 44 -2.41 -11.23 5.82
C PRO A 44 -3.68 -11.54 5.02
N ASP A 45 -4.77 -10.84 5.31
CA ASP A 45 -6.03 -11.06 4.59
C ASP A 45 -6.84 -9.75 4.55
N TYR A 46 -7.92 -9.78 3.76
CA TYR A 46 -8.74 -8.59 3.58
C TYR A 46 -9.51 -8.20 4.84
N ARG A 47 -9.81 -9.16 5.71
CA ARG A 47 -10.58 -8.87 6.94
C ARG A 47 -9.79 -7.97 7.87
N LEU A 48 -8.52 -8.32 8.08
CA LEU A 48 -7.66 -7.50 8.92
C LEU A 48 -7.42 -6.14 8.26
N ALA A 49 -7.24 -6.12 6.94
CA ALA A 49 -7.07 -4.86 6.22
C ALA A 49 -8.29 -3.95 6.42
N LEU A 50 -9.50 -4.50 6.28
CA LEU A 50 -10.72 -3.72 6.48
C LEU A 50 -10.87 -3.24 7.92
N GLN A 51 -10.50 -4.06 8.89
CA GLN A 51 -10.51 -3.63 10.29
C GLN A 51 -9.65 -2.40 10.50
N VAL A 52 -8.45 -2.40 9.94
CA VAL A 52 -7.54 -1.26 10.04
C VAL A 52 -8.14 -0.04 9.36
N LEU A 53 -8.68 -0.20 8.16
CA LEU A 53 -9.24 0.90 7.39
C LEU A 53 -10.50 1.48 8.01
N GLU A 54 -11.24 0.67 8.74
CA GLU A 54 -12.45 1.11 9.45
C GLU A 54 -12.13 1.72 10.81
N SER A 55 -10.92 1.54 11.30
CA SER A 55 -10.48 2.15 12.54
C SER A 55 -10.03 3.59 12.30
N ASN A 56 -9.55 4.25 13.35
CA ASN A 56 -8.98 5.59 13.23
C ASN A 56 -7.48 5.55 12.99
N ALA A 57 -6.89 4.36 12.75
CA ALA A 57 -5.46 4.25 12.52
C ALA A 57 -5.07 4.99 11.25
N PRO A 58 -4.00 5.79 11.29
CA PRO A 58 -3.56 6.47 10.07
C PRO A 58 -3.02 5.48 9.04
N VAL A 59 -3.45 5.64 7.80
CA VAL A 59 -2.96 4.88 6.65
C VAL A 59 -2.83 5.87 5.49
N ASP A 60 -1.62 6.01 4.96
CA ASP A 60 -1.36 6.91 3.85
C ASP A 60 -1.38 6.18 2.51
N LEU A 61 -1.02 4.90 2.53
CA LEU A 61 -0.90 4.10 1.33
C LEU A 61 -1.32 2.66 1.60
N LEU A 62 -2.12 2.11 0.71
CA LEU A 62 -2.46 0.69 0.69
C LEU A 62 -1.66 0.03 -0.42
N VAL A 63 -0.89 -1.01 -0.09
CA VAL A 63 -0.23 -1.88 -1.05
C VAL A 63 -0.94 -3.22 -0.97
N CYS A 64 -1.51 -3.67 -2.07
CA CYS A 64 -2.43 -4.79 -2.06
C CYS A 64 -2.14 -5.80 -3.15
N ASP A 65 -2.00 -7.07 -2.76
CA ASP A 65 -1.98 -8.17 -3.71
C ASP A 65 -3.37 -8.28 -4.36
N ILE A 66 -3.41 -8.43 -5.67
CA ILE A 66 -4.68 -8.53 -6.39
C ILE A 66 -5.31 -9.91 -6.22
N VAL A 67 -4.49 -10.98 -6.26
CA VAL A 67 -5.02 -12.34 -6.18
C VAL A 67 -4.85 -12.88 -4.76
N MET A 68 -5.95 -13.03 -4.06
CA MET A 68 -5.97 -13.54 -2.69
C MET A 68 -6.94 -14.71 -2.59
N PRO A 69 -6.70 -15.66 -1.65
CA PRO A 69 -7.41 -16.94 -1.64
C PRO A 69 -8.91 -16.83 -1.31
N ASP A 70 -9.33 -15.83 -0.57
CA ASP A 70 -10.73 -15.72 -0.12
C ASP A 70 -11.67 -15.13 -1.15
N ARG A 71 -11.31 -15.17 -2.43
CA ARG A 71 -12.09 -14.67 -3.56
C ARG A 71 -12.32 -13.16 -3.55
N VAL A 72 -11.96 -12.48 -2.49
CA VAL A 72 -11.92 -11.02 -2.51
C VAL A 72 -10.61 -10.66 -3.19
N ASN A 73 -10.69 -10.15 -4.40
CA ASN A 73 -9.48 -9.73 -5.07
C ASN A 73 -9.07 -8.34 -4.59
N GLY A 74 -7.80 -8.00 -4.83
CA GLY A 74 -7.28 -6.71 -4.38
C GLY A 74 -7.96 -5.52 -5.00
N LEU A 75 -8.53 -5.68 -6.21
CA LEU A 75 -9.29 -4.59 -6.84
C LEU A 75 -10.54 -4.26 -6.02
N ALA A 76 -11.26 -5.28 -5.58
CA ALA A 76 -12.44 -5.09 -4.74
C ALA A 76 -12.05 -4.47 -3.40
N LEU A 77 -10.97 -4.95 -2.80
CA LEU A 77 -10.47 -4.36 -1.55
C LEU A 77 -10.10 -2.90 -1.76
N GLY A 78 -9.44 -2.57 -2.85
CA GLY A 78 -9.09 -1.19 -3.17
C GLY A 78 -10.30 -0.28 -3.25
N ARG A 79 -11.34 -0.75 -3.91
CA ARG A 79 -12.60 0.02 -4.00
C ARG A 79 -13.23 0.22 -2.63
N MET A 80 -13.29 -0.83 -1.83
CA MET A 80 -13.82 -0.74 -0.46
C MET A 80 -13.00 0.21 0.41
N ALA A 81 -11.68 0.13 0.28
CA ALA A 81 -10.77 1.00 1.02
C ALA A 81 -10.99 2.47 0.65
N ARG A 82 -11.11 2.76 -0.64
CA ARG A 82 -11.30 4.13 -1.11
C ARG A 82 -12.63 4.71 -0.64
N LEU A 83 -13.66 3.87 -0.50
CA LEU A 83 -14.94 4.33 0.04
C LEU A 83 -14.82 4.76 1.50
N ARG A 84 -13.93 4.15 2.25
CA ARG A 84 -13.70 4.48 3.66
C ARG A 84 -12.72 5.62 3.84
N ARG A 85 -11.77 5.74 2.93
CA ARG A 85 -10.68 6.73 2.99
C ARG A 85 -10.52 7.32 1.60
N LEU A 86 -11.19 8.44 1.34
CA LEU A 86 -11.33 8.99 -0.01
C LEU A 86 -10.00 9.43 -0.63
N GLU A 87 -9.02 9.79 0.20
CA GLU A 87 -7.73 10.25 -0.31
C GLU A 87 -6.64 9.19 -0.25
N LEU A 88 -7.02 7.97 0.08
CA LEU A 88 -6.06 6.88 0.20
C LEU A 88 -5.38 6.60 -1.15
N LYS A 89 -4.06 6.53 -1.14
CA LYS A 89 -3.29 6.10 -2.31
C LYS A 89 -3.22 4.59 -2.31
N ILE A 90 -3.23 3.99 -3.50
CA ILE A 90 -3.25 2.53 -3.64
C ILE A 90 -2.25 2.11 -4.69
N ILE A 91 -1.46 1.09 -4.37
CA ILE A 91 -0.57 0.40 -5.31
C ILE A 91 -0.93 -1.08 -5.23
N TYR A 92 -1.05 -1.71 -6.39
CA TYR A 92 -1.37 -3.14 -6.47
C TYR A 92 -0.14 -3.94 -6.85
N ILE A 93 -0.09 -5.18 -6.40
CA ILE A 93 0.95 -6.13 -6.78
C ILE A 93 0.25 -7.39 -7.29
N THR A 94 0.75 -7.98 -8.37
CA THR A 94 0.18 -9.22 -8.88
C THR A 94 1.25 -10.06 -9.57
N GLY A 95 1.17 -11.38 -9.37
CA GLY A 95 1.98 -12.34 -10.12
C GLY A 95 1.33 -12.79 -11.42
N HIS A 96 0.15 -12.27 -11.74
CA HIS A 96 -0.64 -12.72 -12.87
C HIS A 96 -0.79 -11.63 -13.91
N GLU A 97 -0.88 -12.04 -15.16
CA GLU A 97 -1.32 -11.12 -16.21
C GLU A 97 -2.84 -11.16 -16.26
N ILE A 98 -3.43 -9.99 -16.04
CA ILE A 98 -4.88 -9.85 -16.05
C ILE A 98 -5.22 -8.79 -17.09
N PRO A 99 -5.79 -9.18 -18.24
CA PRO A 99 -6.11 -8.20 -19.29
C PRO A 99 -7.05 -7.12 -18.76
N GLY A 100 -6.75 -5.88 -19.09
CA GLY A 100 -7.59 -4.75 -18.71
C GLY A 100 -7.50 -4.32 -17.27
N ILE A 101 -6.54 -4.88 -16.51
CA ILE A 101 -6.43 -4.60 -15.07
C ILE A 101 -6.23 -3.10 -14.81
N GLU A 102 -5.47 -2.43 -15.67
CA GLU A 102 -5.18 -1.01 -15.49
C GLU A 102 -6.42 -0.13 -15.56
N ASP A 103 -7.42 -0.57 -16.29
CA ASP A 103 -8.67 0.21 -16.41
C ASP A 103 -9.50 0.17 -15.13
N GLU A 104 -9.33 -0.85 -14.32
CA GLU A 104 -10.08 -1.03 -13.07
C GLU A 104 -9.28 -0.63 -11.84
N ALA A 105 -7.97 -0.51 -11.98
CA ALA A 105 -7.09 -0.23 -10.84
C ALA A 105 -7.18 1.24 -10.43
N LEU A 106 -7.13 1.47 -9.12
CA LEU A 106 -7.16 2.82 -8.56
C LEU A 106 -5.76 3.36 -8.30
N GLY A 107 -4.75 2.72 -8.88
CA GLY A 107 -3.36 3.12 -8.79
C GLY A 107 -2.48 2.18 -9.58
N PRO A 108 -1.15 2.35 -9.49
CA PRO A 108 -0.21 1.54 -10.27
C PRO A 108 -0.31 0.05 -9.94
N VAL A 109 -0.05 -0.79 -10.93
CA VAL A 109 -0.01 -2.25 -10.78
C VAL A 109 1.40 -2.72 -11.08
N LEU A 110 2.04 -3.36 -10.11
CA LEU A 110 3.38 -3.90 -10.23
C LEU A 110 3.35 -5.41 -10.34
N ARG A 111 4.24 -5.96 -11.17
CA ARG A 111 4.32 -7.41 -11.39
C ARG A 111 5.31 -8.05 -10.43
N LYS A 112 4.95 -9.22 -9.94
CA LYS A 112 5.89 -10.07 -9.18
C LYS A 112 6.80 -10.81 -10.17
N PRO A 113 8.08 -11.02 -9.84
CA PRO A 113 8.77 -10.57 -8.64
C PRO A 113 8.97 -9.05 -8.65
N VAL A 114 8.80 -8.43 -7.48
CA VAL A 114 8.83 -6.97 -7.38
C VAL A 114 10.28 -6.50 -7.32
N ASP A 115 10.62 -5.59 -8.22
CA ASP A 115 11.91 -4.92 -8.18
C ASP A 115 11.88 -3.85 -7.08
N ASN A 116 12.78 -3.95 -6.12
CA ASN A 116 12.78 -3.09 -4.95
C ASN A 116 12.93 -1.61 -5.30
N GLU A 117 13.79 -1.28 -6.25
CA GLU A 117 13.98 0.11 -6.65
C GLU A 117 12.72 0.69 -7.27
N ARG A 118 12.08 -0.08 -8.15
CA ARG A 118 10.85 0.35 -8.78
C ARG A 118 9.72 0.47 -7.77
N PHE A 119 9.64 -0.46 -6.83
CA PHE A 119 8.65 -0.44 -5.77
C PHE A 119 8.75 0.83 -4.95
N LEU A 120 9.96 1.14 -4.47
CA LEU A 120 10.18 2.35 -3.70
C LEU A 120 9.89 3.61 -4.50
N ALA A 121 10.25 3.63 -5.78
CA ALA A 121 9.98 4.78 -6.64
C ALA A 121 8.48 5.02 -6.79
N GLU A 122 7.70 3.95 -6.97
CA GLU A 122 6.25 4.09 -7.08
C GLU A 122 5.62 4.58 -5.78
N ILE A 123 6.14 4.10 -4.64
CA ILE A 123 5.64 4.55 -3.35
C ILE A 123 5.95 6.02 -3.13
N GLU A 124 7.17 6.44 -3.43
CA GLU A 124 7.53 7.86 -3.33
C GLU A 124 6.63 8.72 -4.19
N ARG A 125 6.38 8.27 -5.42
CA ARG A 125 5.52 9.03 -6.34
C ARG A 125 4.10 9.12 -5.81
N ALA A 126 3.57 8.01 -5.27
CA ALA A 126 2.22 7.99 -4.73
C ALA A 126 2.07 8.92 -3.53
N LEU A 127 3.09 9.02 -2.69
CA LEU A 127 3.07 9.80 -1.46
C LEU A 127 3.61 11.22 -1.64
N ALA A 128 4.11 11.56 -2.81
CA ALA A 128 4.60 12.89 -3.10
C ALA A 128 3.46 13.92 -3.08
N ARG A 129 3.79 15.11 -2.69
CA ARG A 129 2.81 16.20 -2.57
C ARG A 129 3.11 17.32 -3.55
#